data_77793eadc0a5ebecfd7e76d2e46e694e
#
_entry.id   77793eadc0a5ebecfd7e76d2e46e694e
#
_cell.length_a   1.000
_cell.length_b   1.000
_cell.length_c   1.000
_cell.angle_alpha   90.00
_cell.angle_beta   90.00
_cell.angle_gamma   90.00
#
_symmetry.space_group_name_H-M   'P 1'
#
loop_
_entity.id
_entity.type
_entity.pdbx_description
1 polymer ?
#
loop_
_entity_poly.entity_id
_entity_poly.type
_entity_poly.pdbx_seq_one_letter_code
_entity_poly.pdbx_strand_id
1 'polypeptide(L)'
;MVTLRLFVAVCAGLLVLASCAPLEIYHREGVPVTRMQSDLLACEVSALADVPVSNQGGREPPRYIPSRRICKADGSCYTRGGYYVPGEVYTVDVNLGLRERAEQQCMVDKNYLPATIPNCPNAVFRAAPKGATQVLPRLT
;
A
#
# COMPACT_ATOMS: atom_id res chain seq x y z
N MET A 1 -17.50 -25.86 18.88
CA MET A 1 -17.57 -24.47 19.39
C MET A 1 -16.21 -23.91 19.84
N VAL A 2 -15.31 -24.69 20.42
CA VAL A 2 -13.97 -24.25 20.89
C VAL A 2 -13.06 -23.87 19.71
N THR A 3 -13.05 -24.66 18.63
CA THR A 3 -12.24 -24.40 17.43
C THR A 3 -12.60 -23.10 16.71
N LEU A 4 -13.89 -22.75 16.65
CA LEU A 4 -14.35 -21.50 16.03
C LEU A 4 -13.90 -20.26 16.85
N ARG A 5 -13.92 -20.36 18.17
CA ARG A 5 -13.46 -19.28 19.07
C ARG A 5 -11.95 -19.06 18.99
N LEU A 6 -11.17 -20.14 18.86
CA LEU A 6 -9.72 -20.07 18.63
C LEU A 6 -9.39 -19.42 17.28
N PHE A 7 -10.11 -19.76 16.20
CA PHE A 7 -9.92 -19.14 14.89
C PHE A 7 -10.21 -17.63 14.90
N VAL A 8 -11.31 -17.22 15.54
CA VAL A 8 -11.67 -15.80 15.65
C VAL A 8 -10.63 -15.03 16.48
N ALA A 9 -10.11 -15.61 17.56
CA ALA A 9 -9.07 -14.97 18.38
C ALA A 9 -7.74 -14.83 17.64
N VAL A 10 -7.35 -15.83 16.84
CA VAL A 10 -6.12 -15.78 16.03
C VAL A 10 -6.25 -14.75 14.89
N CYS A 11 -7.40 -14.70 14.21
CA CYS A 11 -7.63 -13.69 13.15
C CYS A 11 -7.69 -12.27 13.72
N ALA A 12 -8.30 -12.07 14.90
CA ALA A 12 -8.30 -10.76 15.57
C ALA A 12 -6.90 -10.33 16.01
N GLY A 13 -6.05 -11.26 16.46
CA GLY A 13 -4.65 -11.01 16.81
C GLY A 13 -3.79 -10.61 15.61
N LEU A 14 -4.01 -11.23 14.45
CA LEU A 14 -3.28 -10.91 13.21
C LEU A 14 -3.62 -9.53 12.63
N LEU A 15 -4.87 -9.09 12.78
CA LEU A 15 -5.32 -7.77 12.32
C LEU A 15 -4.71 -6.61 13.11
N VAL A 16 -4.34 -6.83 14.38
CA VAL A 16 -3.71 -5.79 15.23
C VAL A 16 -2.25 -5.56 14.86
N LEU A 17 -1.56 -6.55 14.27
CA LEU A 17 -0.16 -6.43 13.87
C LEU A 17 0.05 -5.61 12.58
N ALA A 18 -1.00 -5.41 11.78
CA ALA A 18 -0.91 -4.69 10.51
C ALA A 18 -0.98 -3.16 10.63
N SER A 19 -1.24 -2.59 11.83
CA SER A 19 -1.48 -1.17 12.02
C SER A 19 -0.23 -0.35 12.40
N CYS A 20 0.95 -0.96 12.41
CA CYS A 20 2.20 -0.33 12.87
C CYS A 20 3.18 -0.09 11.71
N ALA A 21 2.75 0.53 10.61
CA ALA A 21 3.67 0.96 9.57
C ALA A 21 4.37 2.28 10.00
N PRO A 22 5.71 2.37 9.85
CA PRO A 22 6.41 3.63 10.05
C PRO A 22 5.93 4.67 9.04
N LEU A 23 5.96 5.93 9.40
CA LEU A 23 5.63 7.04 8.52
C LEU A 23 6.89 7.51 7.79
N GLU A 24 6.89 7.44 6.48
CA GLU A 24 7.95 8.03 5.66
C GLU A 24 7.55 9.43 5.24
N ILE A 25 8.44 10.39 5.48
CA ILE A 25 8.25 11.81 5.14
C ILE A 25 9.56 12.40 4.61
N TYR A 26 9.45 13.56 3.98
CA TYR A 26 10.60 14.41 3.69
C TYR A 26 10.85 15.38 4.86
N HIS A 27 12.12 15.57 5.21
CA HIS A 27 12.52 16.49 6.27
C HIS A 27 13.62 17.43 5.80
N ARG A 28 13.52 18.70 6.17
CA ARG A 28 14.57 19.72 6.07
C ARG A 28 14.54 20.58 7.32
N GLU A 29 15.70 20.76 7.94
CA GLU A 29 15.80 21.53 9.18
C GLU A 29 15.30 22.98 9.01
N GLY A 30 14.55 23.48 9.98
CA GLY A 30 14.00 24.84 9.97
C GLY A 30 12.84 25.07 9.01
N VAL A 31 12.35 24.05 8.30
CA VAL A 31 11.23 24.17 7.37
C VAL A 31 9.94 23.64 7.98
N PRO A 32 8.86 24.44 8.01
CA PRO A 32 7.56 23.97 8.51
C PRO A 32 6.95 22.92 7.55
N VAL A 33 6.14 22.02 8.12
CA VAL A 33 5.48 20.92 7.37
C VAL A 33 4.63 21.46 6.21
N THR A 34 3.95 22.57 6.39
CA THR A 34 3.13 23.20 5.33
C THR A 34 3.96 23.59 4.11
N ARG A 35 5.18 24.09 4.32
CA ARG A 35 6.10 24.42 3.24
C ARG A 35 6.61 23.15 2.56
N MET A 36 6.98 22.14 3.34
CA MET A 36 7.41 20.84 2.80
C MET A 36 6.31 20.22 1.92
N GLN A 37 5.05 20.24 2.36
CA GLN A 37 3.92 19.73 1.57
C GLN A 37 3.72 20.50 0.27
N SER A 38 3.87 21.84 0.30
CA SER A 38 3.80 22.66 -0.91
C SER A 38 4.93 22.34 -1.90
N ASP A 39 6.14 22.14 -1.40
CA ASP A 39 7.30 21.79 -2.22
C ASP A 39 7.16 20.35 -2.78
N LEU A 40 6.61 19.42 -2.01
CA LEU A 40 6.31 18.04 -2.46
C LEU A 40 5.29 18.06 -3.60
N LEU A 41 4.17 18.75 -3.42
CA LEU A 41 3.16 18.88 -4.47
C LEU A 41 3.75 19.49 -5.77
N ALA A 42 4.61 20.50 -5.64
CA ALA A 42 5.28 21.10 -6.79
C ALA A 42 6.20 20.09 -7.51
N CYS A 43 6.91 19.24 -6.75
CA CYS A 43 7.73 18.17 -7.29
C CYS A 43 6.91 17.06 -7.96
N GLU A 44 5.78 16.65 -7.37
CA GLU A 44 4.85 15.70 -7.96
C GLU A 44 4.29 16.20 -9.31
N VAL A 45 3.86 17.46 -9.36
CA VAL A 45 3.37 18.09 -10.59
C VAL A 45 4.45 18.16 -11.66
N SER A 46 5.68 18.55 -11.29
CA SER A 46 6.81 18.57 -12.21
C SER A 46 7.16 17.18 -12.73
N ALA A 47 7.24 16.20 -11.83
CA ALA A 47 7.52 14.81 -12.20
C ALA A 47 6.46 14.23 -13.15
N LEU A 48 5.18 14.59 -12.95
CA LEU A 48 4.09 14.19 -13.84
C LEU A 48 4.17 14.84 -15.22
N ALA A 49 4.65 16.09 -15.29
CA ALA A 49 4.87 16.79 -16.57
C ALA A 49 6.05 16.20 -17.35
N ASP A 50 7.14 15.87 -16.65
CA ASP A 50 8.36 15.32 -17.26
C ASP A 50 8.21 13.85 -17.63
N VAL A 51 7.44 13.10 -16.82
CA VAL A 51 7.24 11.65 -16.94
C VAL A 51 5.72 11.37 -16.89
N PRO A 52 5.01 11.61 -18.00
CA PRO A 52 3.56 11.43 -18.03
C PRO A 52 3.14 9.97 -17.83
N VAL A 53 1.89 9.77 -17.41
CA VAL A 53 1.27 8.45 -17.25
C VAL A 53 1.31 7.70 -18.58
N SER A 54 1.81 6.47 -18.57
CA SER A 54 1.88 5.58 -19.74
C SER A 54 1.27 4.23 -19.39
N ASN A 55 -0.02 4.13 -19.62
CA ASN A 55 -0.79 2.93 -19.32
C ASN A 55 -0.59 1.86 -20.39
N GLN A 56 -0.08 0.69 -20.00
CA GLN A 56 0.01 -0.50 -20.84
C GLN A 56 -0.91 -1.59 -20.31
N GLY A 57 -1.72 -2.15 -21.24
CA GLY A 57 -2.59 -3.27 -20.95
C GLY A 57 -1.82 -4.58 -21.00
N GLY A 58 -2.08 -5.45 -20.03
CA GLY A 58 -1.62 -6.82 -20.00
C GLY A 58 -2.77 -7.78 -19.74
N ARG A 59 -2.53 -9.04 -19.91
CA ARG A 59 -3.45 -10.12 -19.56
C ARG A 59 -2.70 -11.20 -18.80
N GLU A 60 -3.26 -11.64 -17.68
CA GLU A 60 -2.74 -12.80 -16.98
C GLU A 60 -2.84 -14.06 -17.84
N PRO A 61 -1.95 -15.04 -17.65
CA PRO A 61 -2.05 -16.31 -18.34
C PRO A 61 -3.36 -17.02 -17.97
N PRO A 62 -3.98 -17.76 -18.90
CA PRO A 62 -5.19 -18.51 -18.61
C PRO A 62 -4.91 -19.59 -17.56
N ARG A 63 -5.82 -19.72 -16.59
CA ARG A 63 -5.73 -20.72 -15.51
C ARG A 63 -6.53 -21.96 -15.88
N TYR A 64 -5.91 -23.11 -15.81
CA TYR A 64 -6.60 -24.39 -15.99
C TYR A 64 -7.35 -24.78 -14.72
N ILE A 65 -8.63 -25.10 -14.87
CA ILE A 65 -9.48 -25.69 -13.84
C ILE A 65 -9.59 -27.18 -14.13
N PRO A 66 -9.07 -28.05 -13.27
CA PRO A 66 -9.11 -29.49 -13.51
C PRO A 66 -10.54 -30.05 -13.48
N SER A 67 -10.72 -31.17 -14.13
CA SER A 67 -11.98 -31.91 -14.08
C SER A 67 -12.30 -32.31 -12.63
N ARG A 68 -13.57 -32.28 -12.26
CA ARG A 68 -14.04 -32.72 -10.95
C ARG A 68 -15.33 -33.48 -11.04
N ARG A 69 -15.50 -34.46 -10.16
CA ARG A 69 -16.78 -35.17 -9.98
C ARG A 69 -17.70 -34.32 -9.10
N ILE A 70 -18.92 -34.11 -9.56
CA ILE A 70 -19.98 -33.37 -8.87
C ILE A 70 -21.11 -34.34 -8.60
N CYS A 71 -21.50 -34.47 -7.32
CA CYS A 71 -22.61 -35.31 -6.90
C CYS A 71 -23.76 -34.44 -6.41
N LYS A 72 -24.99 -34.75 -6.81
CA LYS A 72 -26.21 -34.10 -6.37
C LYS A 72 -26.74 -34.78 -5.10
N ALA A 73 -27.69 -34.13 -4.44
CA ALA A 73 -28.32 -34.65 -3.23
C ALA A 73 -29.12 -35.95 -3.48
N ASP A 74 -29.53 -36.21 -4.72
CA ASP A 74 -30.23 -37.43 -5.16
C ASP A 74 -29.31 -38.64 -5.34
N GLY A 75 -28.01 -38.47 -5.06
CA GLY A 75 -26.98 -39.49 -5.22
C GLY A 75 -26.41 -39.63 -6.65
N SER A 76 -26.95 -38.93 -7.64
CA SER A 76 -26.42 -38.93 -9.00
C SER A 76 -25.14 -38.13 -9.08
N CYS A 77 -24.13 -38.66 -9.78
CA CYS A 77 -22.83 -38.00 -9.95
C CYS A 77 -22.48 -37.87 -11.43
N TYR A 78 -21.93 -36.73 -11.81
CA TYR A 78 -21.37 -36.52 -13.16
C TYR A 78 -19.96 -35.90 -13.06
N THR A 79 -19.15 -36.11 -14.07
CA THR A 79 -17.83 -35.49 -14.16
C THR A 79 -17.92 -34.26 -15.04
N ARG A 80 -17.58 -33.10 -14.48
CA ARG A 80 -17.38 -31.88 -15.24
C ARG A 80 -15.95 -31.91 -15.78
N GLY A 81 -15.79 -31.81 -17.12
CA GLY A 81 -14.49 -31.76 -17.76
C GLY A 81 -13.64 -30.55 -17.31
N GLY A 82 -12.33 -30.67 -17.41
CA GLY A 82 -11.44 -29.54 -17.18
C GLY A 82 -11.59 -28.47 -18.28
N TYR A 83 -11.36 -27.22 -17.90
CA TYR A 83 -11.44 -26.08 -18.83
C TYR A 83 -10.46 -24.99 -18.44
N TYR A 84 -10.11 -24.15 -19.40
CA TYR A 84 -9.31 -22.96 -19.17
C TYR A 84 -10.22 -21.75 -18.89
N VAL A 85 -9.87 -20.99 -17.87
CA VAL A 85 -10.45 -19.67 -17.58
C VAL A 85 -9.48 -18.63 -18.12
N PRO A 86 -9.94 -17.70 -18.97
CA PRO A 86 -9.09 -16.59 -19.43
C PRO A 86 -8.54 -15.81 -18.24
N GLY A 87 -7.27 -15.39 -18.34
CA GLY A 87 -6.68 -14.51 -17.34
C GLY A 87 -7.34 -13.13 -17.35
N GLU A 88 -7.26 -12.45 -16.21
CA GLU A 88 -7.79 -11.10 -16.06
C GLU A 88 -6.98 -10.09 -16.88
N VAL A 89 -7.66 -9.05 -17.38
CA VAL A 89 -7.01 -7.92 -18.04
C VAL A 89 -6.64 -6.90 -16.97
N TYR A 90 -5.41 -6.45 -17.00
CA TYR A 90 -4.92 -5.41 -16.09
C TYR A 90 -4.25 -4.29 -16.87
N THR A 91 -4.14 -3.13 -16.24
CA THR A 91 -3.43 -1.97 -16.78
C THR A 91 -2.36 -1.54 -15.78
N VAL A 92 -1.15 -1.30 -16.28
CA VAL A 92 0.00 -0.86 -15.50
C VAL A 92 0.54 0.42 -16.09
N ASP A 93 0.78 1.41 -15.23
CA ASP A 93 1.56 2.60 -15.62
C ASP A 93 3.05 2.25 -15.60
N VAL A 94 3.64 2.07 -16.77
CA VAL A 94 5.05 1.67 -16.90
C VAL A 94 6.01 2.79 -16.52
N ASN A 95 5.53 4.03 -16.44
CA ASN A 95 6.32 5.20 -16.05
C ASN A 95 6.24 5.50 -14.54
N LEU A 96 5.42 4.79 -13.76
CA LEU A 96 5.22 5.07 -12.34
C LEU A 96 6.55 5.14 -11.58
N GLY A 97 7.38 4.12 -11.65
CA GLY A 97 8.66 4.08 -10.93
C GLY A 97 9.69 5.09 -11.42
N LEU A 98 9.60 5.57 -12.66
CA LEU A 98 10.44 6.66 -13.14
C LEU A 98 9.97 8.01 -12.59
N ARG A 99 8.66 8.22 -12.54
CA ARG A 99 8.03 9.41 -11.98
C ARG A 99 8.30 9.56 -10.49
N GLU A 100 8.22 8.48 -9.71
CA GLU A 100 8.59 8.46 -8.29
C GLU A 100 10.05 8.89 -8.08
N ARG A 101 10.96 8.40 -8.90
CA ARG A 101 12.38 8.83 -8.83
C ARG A 101 12.59 10.28 -9.22
N ALA A 102 11.85 10.80 -10.20
CA ALA A 102 11.92 12.22 -10.59
C ALA A 102 11.42 13.14 -9.46
N GLU A 103 10.32 12.76 -8.78
CA GLU A 103 9.81 13.44 -7.59
C GLU A 103 10.86 13.44 -6.46
N GLN A 104 11.42 12.26 -6.14
CA GLN A 104 12.45 12.13 -5.11
C GLN A 104 13.66 13.02 -5.40
N GLN A 105 14.13 13.03 -6.65
CA GLN A 105 15.27 13.88 -7.07
C GLN A 105 14.92 15.37 -6.90
N CYS A 106 13.73 15.80 -7.29
CA CYS A 106 13.27 17.17 -7.09
C CYS A 106 13.26 17.56 -5.61
N MET A 107 12.85 16.67 -4.70
CA MET A 107 12.88 16.92 -3.25
C MET A 107 14.31 17.01 -2.72
N VAL A 108 15.22 16.16 -3.19
CA VAL A 108 16.66 16.22 -2.85
C VAL A 108 17.28 17.53 -3.32
N ASP A 109 16.96 17.99 -4.53
CA ASP A 109 17.46 19.26 -5.09
C ASP A 109 16.97 20.48 -4.27
N LYS A 110 15.83 20.33 -3.59
CA LYS A 110 15.34 21.31 -2.62
C LYS A 110 15.93 21.12 -1.20
N ASN A 111 16.93 20.25 -1.04
CA ASN A 111 17.60 19.90 0.21
C ASN A 111 16.69 19.23 1.25
N TYR A 112 15.69 18.49 0.81
CA TYR A 112 14.93 17.59 1.67
C TYR A 112 15.60 16.21 1.70
N LEU A 113 15.59 15.58 2.87
CA LEU A 113 16.05 14.21 3.07
C LEU A 113 14.85 13.32 3.43
N PRO A 114 14.77 12.11 2.90
CA PRO A 114 13.79 11.15 3.35
C PRO A 114 14.05 10.79 4.82
N ALA A 115 13.02 10.80 5.64
CA ALA A 115 13.08 10.46 7.06
C ALA A 115 11.95 9.50 7.41
N THR A 116 12.31 8.43 8.12
CA THR A 116 11.35 7.45 8.62
C THR A 116 11.03 7.76 10.07
N ILE A 117 9.77 8.10 10.36
CA ILE A 117 9.32 8.35 11.72
C ILE A 117 8.80 7.03 12.28
N PRO A 118 9.42 6.50 13.34
CA PRO A 118 8.90 5.31 14.01
C PRO A 118 7.57 5.62 14.69
N ASN A 119 6.73 4.62 14.84
CA ASN A 119 5.46 4.75 15.53
C ASN A 119 5.67 5.21 16.97
N CYS A 120 4.84 6.13 17.44
CA CYS A 120 4.85 6.55 18.83
C CYS A 120 4.52 5.37 19.76
N PRO A 121 5.26 5.17 20.86
CA PRO A 121 4.87 4.24 21.90
C PRO A 121 3.42 4.51 22.34
N ASN A 122 2.65 3.46 22.61
CA ASN A 122 1.23 3.56 23.00
C ASN A 122 0.98 4.53 24.18
N ALA A 123 1.94 4.67 25.10
CA ALA A 123 1.87 5.61 26.20
C ALA A 123 1.84 7.08 25.72
N VAL A 124 2.68 7.41 24.75
CA VAL A 124 2.77 8.76 24.16
C VAL A 124 1.51 9.06 23.32
N PHE A 125 1.05 8.09 22.56
CA PHE A 125 -0.17 8.23 21.75
C PHE A 125 -1.41 8.50 22.62
N ARG A 126 -1.54 7.83 23.77
CA ARG A 126 -2.66 8.02 24.70
C ARG A 126 -2.59 9.34 25.46
N ALA A 127 -1.37 9.88 25.67
CA ALA A 127 -1.14 11.14 26.37
C ALA A 127 -1.25 12.36 25.44
N ALA A 128 -1.21 12.18 24.12
CA ALA A 128 -1.30 13.28 23.16
C ALA A 128 -2.72 13.89 23.20
N PRO A 129 -2.85 15.23 23.30
CA PRO A 129 -4.14 15.89 23.23
C PRO A 129 -4.79 15.63 21.86
N LYS A 130 -6.08 15.31 21.86
CA LYS A 130 -6.85 15.10 20.64
C LYS A 130 -6.84 16.40 19.81
N GLY A 131 -6.29 16.32 18.59
CA GLY A 131 -6.15 17.46 17.70
C GLY A 131 -4.82 18.21 17.78
N ALA A 132 -3.84 17.72 18.57
CA ALA A 132 -2.49 18.27 18.51
C ALA A 132 -1.88 17.96 17.14
N THR A 133 -1.54 19.00 16.39
CA THR A 133 -0.67 18.89 15.22
C THR A 133 0.63 18.25 15.69
N GLN A 134 1.04 17.15 15.09
CA GLN A 134 2.25 16.44 15.48
C GLN A 134 3.44 17.40 15.32
N VAL A 135 3.96 17.87 16.44
CA VAL A 135 5.23 18.59 16.48
C VAL A 135 6.30 17.52 16.37
N LEU A 136 6.99 17.48 15.23
CA LEU A 136 8.11 16.58 15.00
C LEU A 136 9.19 16.84 16.07
N PRO A 137 9.64 15.83 16.82
CA PRO A 137 10.77 15.99 17.73
C PRO A 137 11.99 16.39 16.91
N ARG A 138 12.77 17.34 17.42
CA ARG A 138 14.08 17.66 16.84
C ARG A 138 14.92 16.39 16.86
N LEU A 139 15.34 15.95 15.69
CA LEU A 139 16.34 14.91 15.57
C LEU A 139 17.68 15.54 16.01
N THR A 140 18.15 15.16 17.18
CA THR A 140 19.51 15.48 17.66
C THR A 140 20.49 14.44 17.15
#